data_4e23e2778def18550cd564d5345bbeea
#
_entry.id   4e23e2778def18550cd564d5345bbeea
#
_cell.length_a   1.000
_cell.length_b   1.000
_cell.length_c   1.000
_cell.angle_alpha   90.00
_cell.angle_beta   90.00
_cell.angle_gamma   90.00
#
_symmetry.space_group_name_H-M   'P 1'
#
loop_
_entity.id
_entity.type
_entity.pdbx_description
1 polymer ?
#
loop_
_entity_poly.entity_id
_entity_poly.type
_entity_poly.pdbx_seq_one_letter_code
_entity_poly.pdbx_strand_id
1 'polypeptide(L)'
;MRGTTPVGGPHEQAKRLLRWYPRAWRARYGEEFTELLTADLAERPRSAARTADVIRGGLVARLTDAGLCGCVPQAPELARVHARAGLASLSCCAAVFLGVGGAIWSQLVIGWQWSAPGTAGTAVATFAMTGTILVLALLALLAALPVAWTVATRLARGPARRLAAASALFLAGLAVMIVGGRHFGNGWPGTGGHPWARTGLVPGGVAAFSWASTLSVSSFWAHPAALAAFPAAELTWMALSPLALACLVAGAATAVRRAELSPALLRFEGRLAAAACVTMAVFLGAGCAWLAGRTAPPGSLFHPGAIDVAGLAVMTLALGVACQAARQSRRAPV
;
A
#
# COMPACT_ATOMS: atom_id res chain seq x y z
N MET A 1 -32.88 -33.46 5.78
CA MET A 1 -31.99 -32.29 5.84
C MET A 1 -31.68 -31.95 7.30
N ARG A 2 -30.50 -32.33 7.79
CA ARG A 2 -30.09 -32.07 9.18
C ARG A 2 -29.53 -30.64 9.21
N GLY A 3 -30.27 -29.72 9.84
CA GLY A 3 -29.81 -28.37 10.10
C GLY A 3 -28.64 -28.40 11.05
N THR A 4 -27.47 -28.03 10.57
CA THR A 4 -26.31 -27.72 11.41
C THR A 4 -26.66 -26.52 12.28
N THR A 5 -26.94 -26.80 13.55
CA THR A 5 -27.01 -25.75 14.60
C THR A 5 -25.68 -25.00 14.61
N PRO A 6 -25.64 -23.64 14.49
CA PRO A 6 -24.40 -22.91 14.61
C PRO A 6 -23.85 -23.09 16.02
N VAL A 7 -22.62 -23.60 16.09
CA VAL A 7 -21.84 -23.78 17.31
C VAL A 7 -21.51 -22.39 17.89
N GLY A 8 -22.35 -21.89 18.77
CA GLY A 8 -22.15 -20.64 19.51
C GLY A 8 -23.48 -19.93 19.78
N GLY A 9 -23.77 -19.63 21.06
CA GLY A 9 -24.95 -18.85 21.47
C GLY A 9 -24.95 -17.43 20.92
N PRO A 10 -26.10 -16.66 21.05
CA PRO A 10 -26.23 -15.29 20.56
C PRO A 10 -25.09 -14.37 21.00
N HIS A 11 -24.60 -14.52 22.19
CA HIS A 11 -23.48 -13.75 22.74
C HIS A 11 -22.14 -13.99 21.97
N GLU A 12 -21.82 -15.23 21.62
CA GLU A 12 -20.63 -15.55 20.85
C GLU A 12 -20.73 -15.03 19.40
N GLN A 13 -21.91 -15.05 18.83
CA GLN A 13 -22.18 -14.46 17.53
C GLN A 13 -22.04 -12.93 17.56
N ALA A 14 -22.56 -12.26 18.58
CA ALA A 14 -22.38 -10.83 18.79
C ALA A 14 -20.90 -10.47 18.89
N LYS A 15 -20.10 -11.19 19.68
CA LYS A 15 -18.65 -10.99 19.78
C LYS A 15 -17.92 -11.16 18.44
N ARG A 16 -18.33 -12.14 17.61
CA ARG A 16 -17.74 -12.31 16.26
C ARG A 16 -18.05 -11.11 15.37
N LEU A 17 -19.25 -10.61 15.37
CA LEU A 17 -19.66 -9.45 14.59
C LEU A 17 -18.94 -8.17 15.05
N LEU A 18 -18.69 -8.05 16.34
CA LEU A 18 -17.97 -6.92 16.91
C LEU A 18 -16.53 -6.79 16.41
N ARG A 19 -15.92 -7.86 15.92
CA ARG A 19 -14.56 -7.83 15.34
C ARG A 19 -14.43 -6.93 14.10
N TRP A 20 -15.54 -6.59 13.45
CA TRP A 20 -15.55 -5.66 12.34
C TRP A 20 -15.26 -4.22 12.76
N TYR A 21 -15.50 -3.86 14.03
CA TYR A 21 -15.24 -2.53 14.56
C TYR A 21 -13.79 -2.33 15.00
N PRO A 22 -13.24 -1.09 14.90
CA PRO A 22 -11.89 -0.76 15.38
C PRO A 22 -11.73 -1.05 16.88
N ARG A 23 -10.48 -1.33 17.31
CA ARG A 23 -10.19 -1.60 18.72
C ARG A 23 -10.59 -0.45 19.64
N ALA A 24 -10.32 0.79 19.25
CA ALA A 24 -10.67 1.98 20.03
C ALA A 24 -12.19 2.11 20.20
N TRP A 25 -12.96 1.85 19.15
CA TRP A 25 -14.42 1.84 19.19
C TRP A 25 -14.94 0.75 20.14
N ARG A 26 -14.40 -0.46 20.02
CA ARG A 26 -14.79 -1.59 20.89
C ARG A 26 -14.47 -1.36 22.37
N ALA A 27 -13.35 -0.70 22.67
CA ALA A 27 -12.99 -0.35 24.05
C ALA A 27 -13.98 0.65 24.69
N ARG A 28 -14.65 1.47 23.86
CA ARG A 28 -15.59 2.48 24.37
C ARG A 28 -17.03 2.00 24.39
N TYR A 29 -17.46 1.26 23.39
CA TYR A 29 -18.86 0.91 23.15
C TYR A 29 -19.11 -0.60 23.09
N GLY A 30 -18.07 -1.42 23.24
CA GLY A 30 -18.13 -2.85 22.93
C GLY A 30 -19.04 -3.65 23.84
N GLU A 31 -19.09 -3.34 25.15
CA GLU A 31 -19.97 -4.04 26.10
C GLU A 31 -21.44 -3.72 25.82
N GLU A 32 -21.79 -2.44 25.79
CA GLU A 32 -23.15 -1.97 25.51
C GLU A 32 -23.67 -2.50 24.17
N PHE A 33 -22.87 -2.41 23.14
CA PHE A 33 -23.26 -2.91 21.81
C PHE A 33 -23.40 -4.43 21.77
N THR A 34 -22.57 -5.17 22.52
CA THR A 34 -22.67 -6.63 22.62
C THR A 34 -23.99 -7.03 23.30
N GLU A 35 -24.41 -6.34 24.35
CA GLU A 35 -25.67 -6.60 25.04
C GLU A 35 -26.86 -6.35 24.11
N LEU A 36 -26.90 -5.19 23.44
CA LEU A 36 -27.95 -4.86 22.48
C LEU A 36 -28.02 -5.88 21.33
N LEU A 37 -26.88 -6.24 20.77
CA LEU A 37 -26.82 -7.19 19.67
C LEU A 37 -27.18 -8.61 20.11
N THR A 38 -26.86 -9.01 21.34
CA THR A 38 -27.23 -10.29 21.91
C THR A 38 -28.73 -10.42 22.09
N ALA A 39 -29.38 -9.37 22.59
CA ALA A 39 -30.84 -9.31 22.72
C ALA A 39 -31.54 -9.41 21.36
N ASP A 40 -31.09 -8.63 20.37
CA ASP A 40 -31.64 -8.69 19.01
C ASP A 40 -31.38 -10.04 18.30
N LEU A 41 -30.24 -10.67 18.56
CA LEU A 41 -29.93 -12.03 18.06
C LEU A 41 -30.81 -13.12 18.72
N ALA A 42 -31.21 -12.94 19.97
CA ALA A 42 -32.13 -13.83 20.64
C ALA A 42 -33.55 -13.77 20.05
N GLU A 43 -34.02 -12.55 19.71
CA GLU A 43 -35.33 -12.37 19.10
C GLU A 43 -35.38 -12.85 17.62
N ARG A 44 -34.31 -12.59 16.87
CA ARG A 44 -34.23 -12.88 15.42
C ARG A 44 -32.92 -13.54 15.03
N PRO A 45 -32.73 -14.84 15.30
CA PRO A 45 -31.43 -15.49 15.19
C PRO A 45 -30.84 -15.55 13.78
N ARG A 46 -31.62 -15.43 12.71
CA ARG A 46 -31.17 -15.59 11.32
C ARG A 46 -31.52 -14.40 10.42
N SER A 47 -31.02 -13.22 10.72
CA SER A 47 -31.20 -12.04 9.85
C SER A 47 -29.90 -11.71 9.09
N ALA A 48 -29.86 -11.99 7.78
CA ALA A 48 -28.75 -11.61 6.91
C ALA A 48 -28.65 -10.09 6.77
N ALA A 49 -29.78 -9.36 6.74
CA ALA A 49 -29.82 -7.92 6.65
C ALA A 49 -29.14 -7.25 7.86
N ARG A 50 -29.43 -7.72 9.08
CA ARG A 50 -28.76 -7.24 10.30
C ARG A 50 -27.27 -7.51 10.27
N THR A 51 -26.86 -8.73 9.88
CA THR A 51 -25.43 -9.08 9.77
C THR A 51 -24.71 -8.15 8.80
N ALA A 52 -25.33 -7.88 7.65
CA ALA A 52 -24.80 -6.94 6.66
C ALA A 52 -24.73 -5.52 7.21
N ASP A 53 -25.72 -5.05 7.97
CA ASP A 53 -25.74 -3.72 8.56
C ASP A 53 -24.66 -3.55 9.63
N VAL A 54 -24.48 -4.54 10.51
CA VAL A 54 -23.39 -4.54 11.51
C VAL A 54 -22.01 -4.54 10.84
N ILE A 55 -21.80 -5.34 9.78
CA ILE A 55 -20.56 -5.35 9.01
C ILE A 55 -20.34 -3.99 8.35
N ARG A 56 -21.36 -3.43 7.70
CA ARG A 56 -21.31 -2.10 7.08
C ARG A 56 -20.95 -1.03 8.11
N GLY A 57 -21.61 -1.01 9.27
CA GLY A 57 -21.29 -0.09 10.36
C GLY A 57 -19.84 -0.24 10.84
N GLY A 58 -19.35 -1.47 10.99
CA GLY A 58 -17.97 -1.76 11.34
C GLY A 58 -16.97 -1.28 10.28
N LEU A 59 -17.27 -1.46 9.00
CA LEU A 59 -16.44 -0.95 7.90
C LEU A 59 -16.42 0.58 7.88
N VAL A 60 -17.55 1.24 8.03
CA VAL A 60 -17.62 2.72 8.12
C VAL A 60 -16.81 3.20 9.31
N ALA A 61 -16.92 2.57 10.48
CA ALA A 61 -16.12 2.91 11.65
C ALA A 61 -14.61 2.76 11.40
N ARG A 62 -14.17 1.73 10.66
CA ARG A 62 -12.77 1.55 10.25
C ARG A 62 -12.31 2.62 9.28
N LEU A 63 -13.14 2.97 8.29
CA LEU A 63 -12.82 4.03 7.34
C LEU A 63 -12.73 5.39 8.04
N THR A 64 -13.58 5.64 9.04
CA THR A 64 -13.50 6.84 9.87
C THR A 64 -12.22 6.86 10.73
N ASP A 65 -11.87 5.74 11.35
CA ASP A 65 -10.62 5.60 12.12
C ASP A 65 -9.37 5.76 11.22
N ALA A 66 -9.47 5.37 9.96
CA ALA A 66 -8.45 5.57 8.95
C ALA A 66 -8.41 7.00 8.37
N GLY A 67 -9.31 7.89 8.77
CA GLY A 67 -9.39 9.27 8.24
C GLY A 67 -9.90 9.36 6.81
N LEU A 68 -10.64 8.34 6.34
CA LEU A 68 -11.14 8.26 4.95
C LEU A 68 -12.60 8.70 4.81
N CYS A 69 -13.39 8.65 5.87
CA CYS A 69 -14.77 9.11 5.87
C CYS A 69 -15.16 9.69 7.24
N GLY A 70 -16.38 10.21 7.33
CA GLY A 70 -16.91 10.86 8.52
C GLY A 70 -16.82 12.39 8.46
N CYS A 71 -17.52 13.05 9.38
CA CYS A 71 -17.42 14.49 9.59
C CYS A 71 -16.07 14.80 10.24
N VAL A 72 -15.40 15.83 9.74
CA VAL A 72 -14.18 16.32 10.40
C VAL A 72 -14.56 16.89 11.74
N PRO A 73 -13.93 16.44 12.84
CA PRO A 73 -14.26 16.93 14.18
C PRO A 73 -13.98 18.44 14.27
N GLN A 74 -14.87 19.18 14.93
CA GLN A 74 -14.68 20.62 15.14
C GLN A 74 -13.58 20.90 16.19
N ALA A 75 -13.39 19.97 17.14
CA ALA A 75 -12.32 20.11 18.12
C ALA A 75 -10.94 19.98 17.45
N PRO A 76 -10.04 20.96 17.60
CA PRO A 76 -8.78 21.04 16.87
C PRO A 76 -7.87 19.81 17.11
N GLU A 77 -7.88 19.26 18.32
CA GLU A 77 -7.09 18.05 18.66
C GLU A 77 -7.57 16.83 17.88
N LEU A 78 -8.89 16.61 17.81
CA LEU A 78 -9.49 15.51 17.09
C LEU A 78 -9.32 15.69 15.58
N ALA A 79 -9.40 16.92 15.08
CA ALA A 79 -9.14 17.26 13.68
C ALA A 79 -7.70 16.89 13.27
N ARG A 80 -6.70 17.17 14.13
CA ARG A 80 -5.29 16.78 13.90
C ARG A 80 -5.10 15.26 13.89
N VAL A 81 -5.77 14.54 14.81
CA VAL A 81 -5.74 13.07 14.81
C VAL A 81 -6.32 12.51 13.52
N HIS A 82 -7.45 13.06 13.07
CA HIS A 82 -8.09 12.65 11.82
C HIS A 82 -7.22 12.95 10.59
N ALA A 83 -6.60 14.14 10.52
CA ALA A 83 -5.68 14.51 9.45
C ALA A 83 -4.45 13.57 9.39
N ARG A 84 -3.85 13.22 10.54
CA ARG A 84 -2.74 12.25 10.61
C ARG A 84 -3.14 10.85 10.16
N ALA A 85 -4.36 10.41 10.52
CA ALA A 85 -4.89 9.13 10.06
C ALA A 85 -5.07 9.12 8.53
N GLY A 86 -5.60 10.20 7.94
CA GLY A 86 -5.69 10.39 6.50
C GLY A 86 -4.34 10.36 5.80
N LEU A 87 -3.34 11.10 6.32
CA LEU A 87 -1.97 11.08 5.78
C LEU A 87 -1.31 9.70 5.88
N ALA A 88 -1.53 8.96 6.96
CA ALA A 88 -1.03 7.59 7.09
C ALA A 88 -1.67 6.66 6.05
N SER A 89 -2.98 6.78 5.81
CA SER A 89 -3.67 6.03 4.76
C SER A 89 -3.17 6.38 3.37
N LEU A 90 -2.92 7.67 3.12
CA LEU A 90 -2.32 8.14 1.86
C LEU A 90 -0.91 7.59 1.68
N SER A 91 -0.09 7.56 2.73
CA SER A 91 1.26 6.97 2.67
C SER A 91 1.22 5.49 2.30
N CYS A 92 0.26 4.73 2.84
CA CYS A 92 0.04 3.34 2.45
C CYS A 92 -0.32 3.22 0.96
N CYS A 93 -1.27 4.05 0.48
CA CYS A 93 -1.68 4.03 -0.91
C CYS A 93 -0.56 4.45 -1.85
N ALA A 94 0.23 5.47 -1.49
CA ALA A 94 1.38 5.91 -2.26
C ALA A 94 2.46 4.82 -2.35
N ALA A 95 2.72 4.11 -1.24
CA ALA A 95 3.67 3.00 -1.22
C ALA A 95 3.20 1.83 -2.09
N VAL A 96 1.93 1.44 -2.03
CA VAL A 96 1.34 0.42 -2.90
C VAL A 96 1.43 0.87 -4.37
N PHE A 97 1.10 2.13 -4.65
CA PHE A 97 1.16 2.68 -5.99
C PHE A 97 2.59 2.72 -6.53
N LEU A 98 3.56 3.17 -5.73
CA LEU A 98 4.98 3.17 -6.10
C LEU A 98 5.52 1.74 -6.29
N GLY A 99 5.12 0.79 -5.44
CA GLY A 99 5.53 -0.60 -5.56
C GLY A 99 5.02 -1.23 -6.87
N VAL A 100 3.72 -1.18 -7.12
CA VAL A 100 3.10 -1.74 -8.32
C VAL A 100 3.49 -0.94 -9.57
N GLY A 101 3.45 0.38 -9.51
CA GLY A 101 3.83 1.26 -10.62
C GLY A 101 5.31 1.14 -10.95
N GLY A 102 6.18 1.05 -9.95
CA GLY A 102 7.60 0.79 -10.14
C GLY A 102 7.86 -0.57 -10.78
N ALA A 103 7.07 -1.58 -10.45
CA ALA A 103 7.12 -2.88 -11.08
C ALA A 103 6.76 -2.82 -12.57
N ILE A 104 5.65 -2.15 -12.93
CA ILE A 104 5.27 -1.94 -14.32
C ILE A 104 6.32 -1.10 -15.06
N TRP A 105 6.79 -0.02 -14.46
CA TRP A 105 7.82 0.84 -15.02
C TRP A 105 9.14 0.09 -15.25
N SER A 106 9.54 -0.80 -14.34
CA SER A 106 10.77 -1.57 -14.48
C SER A 106 10.73 -2.53 -15.67
N GLN A 107 9.57 -3.07 -16.02
CA GLN A 107 9.39 -3.87 -17.24
C GLN A 107 9.70 -3.06 -18.50
N LEU A 108 9.46 -1.76 -18.48
CA LEU A 108 9.68 -0.88 -19.63
C LEU A 108 11.14 -0.44 -19.77
N VAL A 109 11.76 -0.06 -18.64
CA VAL A 109 13.07 0.61 -18.62
C VAL A 109 14.23 -0.37 -18.59
N ILE A 110 14.05 -1.54 -17.98
CA ILE A 110 15.11 -2.55 -17.88
C ILE A 110 15.33 -3.29 -19.20
N GLY A 111 14.46 -3.05 -20.21
CA GLY A 111 14.61 -3.64 -21.52
C GLY A 111 14.63 -5.16 -21.45
N TRP A 112 13.77 -5.71 -20.63
CA TRP A 112 13.62 -7.16 -20.53
C TRP A 112 13.31 -7.69 -21.92
N GLN A 113 14.03 -8.72 -22.31
CA GLN A 113 13.89 -9.39 -23.63
C GLN A 113 12.43 -9.79 -23.95
N TRP A 114 11.56 -9.66 -23.00
CA TRP A 114 10.15 -10.04 -23.02
C TRP A 114 9.17 -8.86 -23.18
N SER A 115 9.66 -7.62 -23.15
CA SER A 115 8.81 -6.49 -23.48
C SER A 115 8.61 -6.41 -24.98
N ALA A 116 7.37 -6.44 -25.42
CA ALA A 116 7.04 -6.27 -26.83
C ALA A 116 7.60 -4.94 -27.37
N PRO A 117 8.14 -4.91 -28.59
CA PRO A 117 8.55 -3.67 -29.23
C PRO A 117 7.34 -2.72 -29.28
N GLY A 118 7.52 -1.52 -28.71
CA GLY A 118 6.45 -0.56 -28.60
C GLY A 118 6.14 0.11 -29.93
N THR A 119 4.86 0.38 -30.18
CA THR A 119 4.43 1.36 -31.16
C THR A 119 4.83 2.78 -30.68
N ALA A 120 4.77 3.79 -31.58
CA ALA A 120 5.07 5.17 -31.20
C ALA A 120 4.24 5.65 -29.98
N GLY A 121 2.99 5.22 -29.85
CA GLY A 121 2.13 5.52 -28.70
C GLY A 121 2.63 4.90 -27.39
N THR A 122 3.23 3.72 -27.44
CA THR A 122 3.85 3.10 -26.25
C THR A 122 5.11 3.83 -25.80
N ALA A 123 5.88 4.40 -26.72
CA ALA A 123 7.04 5.22 -26.40
C ALA A 123 6.65 6.48 -25.59
N VAL A 124 5.61 7.20 -26.01
CA VAL A 124 5.09 8.37 -25.28
C VAL A 124 4.57 7.97 -23.92
N ALA A 125 3.82 6.86 -23.81
CA ALA A 125 3.34 6.35 -22.52
C ALA A 125 4.49 5.98 -21.59
N THR A 126 5.53 5.32 -22.11
CA THR A 126 6.74 4.96 -21.35
C THR A 126 7.45 6.21 -20.82
N PHE A 127 7.61 7.24 -21.65
CA PHE A 127 8.22 8.51 -21.21
C PHE A 127 7.38 9.19 -20.12
N ALA A 128 6.06 9.25 -20.29
CA ALA A 128 5.15 9.79 -19.28
C ALA A 128 5.20 9.01 -17.97
N MET A 129 5.24 7.67 -18.02
CA MET A 129 5.38 6.84 -16.83
C MET A 129 6.72 7.06 -16.14
N THR A 130 7.82 7.19 -16.88
CA THR A 130 9.14 7.47 -16.32
C THR A 130 9.16 8.82 -15.61
N GLY A 131 8.67 9.87 -16.25
CA GLY A 131 8.59 11.20 -15.65
C GLY A 131 7.74 11.23 -14.39
N THR A 132 6.57 10.61 -14.44
CA THR A 132 5.64 10.61 -13.30
C THR A 132 6.13 9.76 -12.13
N ILE A 133 6.80 8.62 -12.34
CA ILE A 133 7.36 7.80 -11.26
C ILE A 133 8.50 8.56 -10.55
N LEU A 134 9.32 9.29 -11.29
CA LEU A 134 10.38 10.12 -10.71
C LEU A 134 9.78 11.29 -9.90
N VAL A 135 8.74 11.93 -10.41
CA VAL A 135 8.02 12.99 -9.65
C VAL A 135 7.40 12.42 -8.38
N LEU A 136 6.76 11.23 -8.45
CA LEU A 136 6.21 10.57 -7.26
C LEU A 136 7.29 10.23 -6.23
N ALA A 137 8.43 9.74 -6.67
CA ALA A 137 9.56 9.44 -5.79
C ALA A 137 10.09 10.72 -5.12
N LEU A 138 10.19 11.83 -5.87
CA LEU A 138 10.58 13.12 -5.33
C LEU A 138 9.56 13.65 -4.31
N LEU A 139 8.26 13.59 -4.62
CA LEU A 139 7.21 13.99 -3.69
C LEU A 139 7.22 13.14 -2.42
N ALA A 140 7.43 11.82 -2.54
CA ALA A 140 7.57 10.92 -1.39
C ALA A 140 8.79 11.28 -0.52
N LEU A 141 9.91 11.62 -1.14
CA LEU A 141 11.12 12.07 -0.43
C LEU A 141 10.88 13.40 0.30
N LEU A 142 10.28 14.38 -0.39
CA LEU A 142 9.94 15.68 0.20
C LEU A 142 8.97 15.56 1.38
N ALA A 143 8.02 14.64 1.32
CA ALA A 143 7.12 14.33 2.42
C ALA A 143 7.83 13.58 3.55
N ALA A 144 8.70 12.62 3.23
CA ALA A 144 9.36 11.79 4.23
C ALA A 144 10.38 12.56 5.08
N LEU A 145 11.12 13.50 4.51
CA LEU A 145 12.19 14.22 5.21
C LEU A 145 11.72 14.98 6.46
N PRO A 146 10.70 15.87 6.40
CA PRO A 146 10.25 16.59 7.58
C PRO A 146 9.57 15.68 8.61
N VAL A 147 8.90 14.61 8.16
CA VAL A 147 8.34 13.60 9.06
C VAL A 147 9.46 12.85 9.78
N ALA A 148 10.49 12.38 9.05
CA ALA A 148 11.66 11.70 9.62
C ALA A 148 12.38 12.59 10.64
N TRP A 149 12.55 13.88 10.32
CA TRP A 149 13.14 14.85 11.25
C TRP A 149 12.30 14.98 12.54
N THR A 150 10.97 15.08 12.41
CA THR A 150 10.05 15.15 13.55
C THR A 150 10.13 13.89 14.40
N VAL A 151 10.20 12.71 13.76
CA VAL A 151 10.36 11.42 14.44
C VAL A 151 11.70 11.35 15.18
N ALA A 152 12.80 11.71 14.53
CA ALA A 152 14.15 11.68 15.10
C ALA A 152 14.26 12.61 16.32
N THR A 153 13.78 13.84 16.20
CA THR A 153 13.79 14.81 17.31
C THR A 153 12.91 14.37 18.49
N ARG A 154 11.81 13.68 18.20
CA ARG A 154 10.94 13.13 19.25
C ARG A 154 11.59 11.97 19.99
N LEU A 155 12.26 11.08 19.26
CA LEU A 155 13.00 9.96 19.84
C LEU A 155 14.20 10.45 20.70
N ALA A 156 14.86 11.51 20.27
CA ALA A 156 15.98 12.12 21.00
C ALA A 156 15.55 12.80 22.31
N ARG A 157 14.29 13.27 22.39
CA ARG A 157 13.77 13.97 23.59
C ARG A 157 13.30 13.05 24.71
N GLY A 158 13.07 11.76 24.45
CA GLY A 158 12.62 10.84 25.47
C GLY A 158 12.08 9.50 24.95
N PRO A 159 11.77 8.56 25.86
CA PRO A 159 11.37 7.21 25.51
C PRO A 159 9.99 7.19 24.85
N ALA A 160 9.94 7.03 23.54
CA ALA A 160 8.73 6.86 22.77
C ALA A 160 8.67 5.43 22.16
N ARG A 161 8.49 4.41 23.01
CA ARG A 161 8.61 2.99 22.64
C ARG A 161 7.86 2.61 21.35
N ARG A 162 6.62 3.10 21.19
CA ARG A 162 5.80 2.78 19.99
C ARG A 162 6.34 3.45 18.74
N LEU A 163 6.90 4.63 18.84
CA LEU A 163 7.52 5.35 17.74
C LEU A 163 8.86 4.71 17.36
N ALA A 164 9.65 4.31 18.37
CA ALA A 164 10.89 3.56 18.16
C ALA A 164 10.64 2.22 17.46
N ALA A 165 9.62 1.46 17.89
CA ALA A 165 9.25 0.21 17.24
C ALA A 165 8.80 0.42 15.77
N ALA A 166 8.02 1.48 15.48
CA ALA A 166 7.63 1.83 14.13
C ALA A 166 8.83 2.20 13.26
N SER A 167 9.77 2.98 13.80
CA SER A 167 11.00 3.35 13.10
C SER A 167 11.90 2.15 12.85
N ALA A 168 12.05 1.25 13.83
CA ALA A 168 12.82 0.01 13.67
C ALA A 168 12.21 -0.88 12.58
N LEU A 169 10.88 -1.01 12.56
CA LEU A 169 10.17 -1.77 11.52
C LEU A 169 10.40 -1.19 10.12
N PHE A 170 10.31 0.14 9.99
CA PHE A 170 10.58 0.85 8.74
C PHE A 170 12.02 0.62 8.28
N LEU A 171 13.01 0.82 9.18
CA LEU A 171 14.42 0.67 8.86
C LEU A 171 14.79 -0.79 8.51
N ALA A 172 14.18 -1.76 9.20
CA ALA A 172 14.37 -3.18 8.86
C ALA A 172 13.84 -3.50 7.46
N GLY A 173 12.63 -3.04 7.11
CA GLY A 173 12.08 -3.17 5.77
C GLY A 173 12.95 -2.48 4.72
N LEU A 174 13.42 -1.27 5.00
CA LEU A 174 14.31 -0.52 4.10
C LEU A 174 15.66 -1.24 3.89
N ALA A 175 16.25 -1.76 4.96
CA ALA A 175 17.51 -2.53 4.87
C ALA A 175 17.34 -3.77 3.98
N VAL A 176 16.26 -4.53 4.19
CA VAL A 176 15.95 -5.70 3.34
C VAL A 176 15.76 -5.30 1.89
N MET A 177 15.04 -4.20 1.61
CA MET A 177 14.84 -3.71 0.23
C MET A 177 16.15 -3.28 -0.43
N ILE A 178 17.05 -2.61 0.28
CA ILE A 178 18.35 -2.16 -0.25
C ILE A 178 19.25 -3.37 -0.49
N VAL A 179 19.39 -4.24 0.49
CA VAL A 179 20.29 -5.41 0.40
C VAL A 179 19.76 -6.41 -0.63
N GLY A 180 18.44 -6.71 -0.59
CA GLY A 180 17.80 -7.59 -1.56
C GLY A 180 17.86 -7.04 -2.98
N GLY A 181 17.61 -5.74 -3.17
CA GLY A 181 17.74 -5.07 -4.46
C GLY A 181 19.17 -5.15 -5.02
N ARG A 182 20.17 -5.04 -4.17
CA ARG A 182 21.58 -5.17 -4.56
C ARG A 182 21.94 -6.61 -4.98
N HIS A 183 21.52 -7.60 -4.21
CA HIS A 183 21.73 -9.01 -4.55
C HIS A 183 20.99 -9.38 -5.82
N PHE A 184 19.75 -8.96 -5.95
CA PHE A 184 18.89 -9.24 -7.08
C PHE A 184 19.41 -8.60 -8.38
N GLY A 185 19.92 -7.37 -8.30
CA GLY A 185 20.53 -6.68 -9.44
C GLY A 185 21.83 -7.34 -9.95
N ASN A 186 22.54 -8.08 -9.09
CA ASN A 186 23.77 -8.77 -9.46
C ASN A 186 23.54 -10.17 -10.05
N GLY A 187 22.46 -10.85 -9.67
CA GLY A 187 22.24 -12.26 -10.00
C GLY A 187 21.15 -12.52 -11.04
N TRP A 188 20.36 -11.50 -11.42
CA TRP A 188 19.24 -11.71 -12.33
C TRP A 188 19.69 -12.05 -13.76
N PRO A 189 19.28 -13.23 -14.30
CA PRO A 189 19.58 -13.58 -15.66
C PRO A 189 18.94 -12.58 -16.64
N GLY A 190 19.72 -11.88 -17.43
CA GLY A 190 19.21 -10.92 -18.43
C GLY A 190 19.32 -9.46 -18.06
N THR A 191 19.77 -9.09 -16.87
CA THR A 191 20.10 -7.69 -16.53
C THR A 191 21.31 -7.15 -17.30
N GLY A 192 21.97 -8.00 -18.12
CA GLY A 192 22.89 -7.63 -19.21
C GLY A 192 24.03 -6.68 -18.84
N GLY A 193 24.34 -6.53 -17.56
CA GLY A 193 25.42 -5.68 -17.15
C GLY A 193 25.13 -4.19 -17.08
N HIS A 194 23.86 -3.75 -17.06
CA HIS A 194 23.54 -2.35 -16.81
C HIS A 194 24.09 -1.88 -15.46
N PRO A 195 25.01 -0.92 -15.40
CA PRO A 195 25.74 -0.54 -14.18
C PRO A 195 24.80 -0.11 -13.04
N TRP A 196 23.66 0.47 -13.34
CA TRP A 196 22.69 0.95 -12.36
C TRP A 196 21.84 -0.18 -11.74
N ALA A 197 21.67 -1.31 -12.40
CA ALA A 197 21.03 -2.49 -11.81
C ALA A 197 21.92 -3.15 -10.75
N ARG A 198 23.25 -3.04 -10.90
CA ARG A 198 24.24 -3.60 -9.98
C ARG A 198 24.38 -2.83 -8.68
N THR A 199 24.06 -1.54 -8.66
CA THR A 199 24.29 -0.72 -7.46
C THR A 199 23.24 -0.93 -6.37
N GLY A 200 22.06 -1.50 -6.70
CA GLY A 200 20.98 -1.76 -5.74
C GLY A 200 20.40 -0.51 -5.06
N LEU A 201 21.11 0.60 -5.16
CA LEU A 201 20.79 1.87 -4.48
C LEU A 201 19.84 2.75 -5.28
N VAL A 202 19.69 2.47 -6.55
CA VAL A 202 18.90 3.32 -7.42
C VAL A 202 17.51 2.72 -7.57
N PRO A 203 16.50 3.56 -7.85
CA PRO A 203 15.11 3.12 -8.06
C PRO A 203 14.96 1.84 -8.87
N GLY A 204 15.88 1.60 -9.83
CA GLY A 204 15.89 0.41 -10.66
C GLY A 204 16.10 -0.91 -9.93
N GLY A 205 17.12 -1.01 -9.05
CA GLY A 205 17.38 -2.25 -8.31
C GLY A 205 16.26 -2.59 -7.33
N VAL A 206 15.75 -1.59 -6.61
CA VAL A 206 14.62 -1.74 -5.68
C VAL A 206 13.33 -2.04 -6.45
N ALA A 207 13.11 -1.39 -7.58
CA ALA A 207 11.95 -1.65 -8.42
C ALA A 207 11.98 -3.06 -9.03
N ALA A 208 13.14 -3.50 -9.53
CA ALA A 208 13.32 -4.86 -10.05
C ALA A 208 13.10 -5.91 -8.96
N PHE A 209 13.60 -5.67 -7.76
CA PHE A 209 13.37 -6.53 -6.60
C PHE A 209 11.90 -6.59 -6.19
N SER A 210 11.22 -5.44 -6.13
CA SER A 210 9.78 -5.37 -5.86
C SER A 210 8.96 -6.07 -6.94
N TRP A 211 9.32 -5.88 -8.21
CA TRP A 211 8.68 -6.53 -9.33
C TRP A 211 8.85 -8.05 -9.27
N ALA A 212 10.06 -8.52 -9.09
CA ALA A 212 10.34 -9.94 -8.98
C ALA A 212 9.51 -10.62 -7.89
N SER A 213 9.33 -9.94 -6.76
CA SER A 213 8.61 -10.51 -5.62
C SER A 213 7.09 -10.41 -5.72
N THR A 214 6.55 -9.36 -6.34
CA THR A 214 5.09 -9.12 -6.31
C THR A 214 4.38 -9.58 -7.58
N LEU A 215 5.00 -9.44 -8.74
CA LEU A 215 4.36 -9.74 -10.02
C LEU A 215 4.83 -11.04 -10.65
N SER A 216 6.11 -11.39 -10.50
CA SER A 216 6.62 -12.63 -11.06
C SER A 216 6.22 -13.87 -10.26
N VAL A 217 5.86 -13.73 -8.97
CA VAL A 217 5.43 -14.88 -8.16
C VAL A 217 4.30 -15.64 -8.83
N SER A 218 3.27 -14.97 -9.34
CA SER A 218 2.16 -15.64 -10.02
C SER A 218 2.59 -16.34 -11.31
N SER A 219 3.47 -15.74 -12.10
CA SER A 219 4.00 -16.33 -13.33
C SER A 219 4.94 -17.49 -13.02
N PHE A 220 5.74 -17.40 -11.97
CA PHE A 220 6.58 -18.49 -11.49
C PHE A 220 5.78 -19.65 -10.91
N TRP A 221 4.66 -19.37 -10.24
CA TRP A 221 3.74 -20.44 -9.77
C TRP A 221 3.10 -21.19 -10.94
N ALA A 222 2.80 -20.49 -12.04
CA ALA A 222 2.32 -21.15 -13.25
C ALA A 222 3.40 -21.94 -13.99
N HIS A 223 4.68 -21.59 -13.78
CA HIS A 223 5.84 -22.21 -14.44
C HIS A 223 6.93 -22.61 -13.42
N PRO A 224 6.70 -23.66 -12.60
CA PRO A 224 7.62 -24.04 -11.52
C PRO A 224 9.01 -24.45 -12.00
N ALA A 225 9.16 -24.92 -13.25
CA ALA A 225 10.46 -25.19 -13.85
C ALA A 225 11.35 -23.94 -14.00
N ALA A 226 10.76 -22.77 -14.17
CA ALA A 226 11.48 -21.51 -14.20
C ALA A 226 12.03 -21.13 -12.81
N LEU A 227 11.32 -21.49 -11.73
CA LEU A 227 11.82 -21.29 -10.35
C LEU A 227 13.05 -22.14 -10.05
N ALA A 228 13.13 -23.36 -10.57
CA ALA A 228 14.26 -24.25 -10.38
C ALA A 228 15.57 -23.72 -11.02
N ALA A 229 15.48 -22.79 -11.94
CA ALA A 229 16.63 -22.15 -12.57
C ALA A 229 17.27 -21.04 -11.71
N PHE A 230 16.60 -20.60 -10.62
CA PHE A 230 17.13 -19.56 -9.75
C PHE A 230 17.95 -20.10 -8.58
N PRO A 231 19.05 -19.45 -8.21
CA PRO A 231 19.77 -19.77 -6.99
C PRO A 231 18.87 -19.63 -5.75
N ALA A 232 19.05 -20.52 -4.77
CA ALA A 232 18.27 -20.52 -3.54
C ALA A 232 18.33 -19.17 -2.79
N ALA A 233 19.47 -18.47 -2.85
CA ALA A 233 19.64 -17.15 -2.26
C ALA A 233 18.69 -16.11 -2.89
N GLU A 234 18.52 -16.14 -4.21
CA GLU A 234 17.61 -15.21 -4.91
C GLU A 234 16.16 -15.49 -4.59
N LEU A 235 15.75 -16.76 -4.54
CA LEU A 235 14.41 -17.16 -4.13
C LEU A 235 14.10 -16.70 -2.70
N THR A 236 15.08 -16.78 -1.80
CA THR A 236 14.94 -16.28 -0.43
C THR A 236 14.69 -14.78 -0.40
N TRP A 237 15.49 -14.00 -1.15
CA TRP A 237 15.30 -12.55 -1.25
C TRP A 237 13.95 -12.19 -1.86
N MET A 238 13.52 -12.88 -2.90
CA MET A 238 12.21 -12.71 -3.52
C MET A 238 11.08 -12.92 -2.50
N ALA A 239 11.16 -13.96 -1.67
CA ALA A 239 10.17 -14.25 -0.64
C ALA A 239 10.15 -13.19 0.48
N LEU A 240 11.28 -12.56 0.79
CA LEU A 240 11.40 -11.52 1.82
C LEU A 240 10.86 -10.16 1.36
N SER A 241 10.83 -9.88 0.06
CA SER A 241 10.43 -8.56 -0.45
C SER A 241 9.00 -8.13 -0.09
N PRO A 242 7.94 -8.97 -0.22
CA PRO A 242 6.59 -8.58 0.19
C PRO A 242 6.52 -8.24 1.69
N LEU A 243 7.27 -9.00 2.50
CA LEU A 243 7.36 -8.77 3.94
C LEU A 243 8.07 -7.45 4.24
N ALA A 244 9.17 -7.16 3.54
CA ALA A 244 9.90 -5.90 3.67
C ALA A 244 9.04 -4.69 3.28
N LEU A 245 8.27 -4.79 2.19
CA LEU A 245 7.30 -3.77 1.79
C LEU A 245 6.22 -3.56 2.85
N ALA A 246 5.68 -4.65 3.40
CA ALA A 246 4.70 -4.59 4.49
C ALA A 246 5.28 -3.91 5.73
N CYS A 247 6.54 -4.20 6.09
CA CYS A 247 7.24 -3.55 7.21
C CYS A 247 7.46 -2.05 6.95
N LEU A 248 7.89 -1.67 5.74
CA LEU A 248 8.03 -0.27 5.35
C LEU A 248 6.72 0.50 5.48
N VAL A 249 5.64 -0.03 4.91
CA VAL A 249 4.32 0.60 4.92
C VAL A 249 3.76 0.70 6.34
N ALA A 250 3.82 -0.39 7.10
CA ALA A 250 3.33 -0.42 8.48
C ALA A 250 4.14 0.50 9.39
N GLY A 251 5.47 0.52 9.22
CA GLY A 251 6.37 1.40 9.96
C GLY A 251 6.09 2.88 9.66
N ALA A 252 6.04 3.26 8.38
CA ALA A 252 5.75 4.62 7.94
C ALA A 252 4.37 5.11 8.42
N ALA A 253 3.32 4.31 8.18
CA ALA A 253 1.97 4.66 8.59
C ALA A 253 1.83 4.82 10.12
N THR A 254 2.49 3.94 10.89
CA THR A 254 2.50 4.03 12.35
C THR A 254 3.29 5.25 12.82
N ALA A 255 4.42 5.56 12.19
CA ALA A 255 5.21 6.74 12.49
C ALA A 255 4.41 8.03 12.24
N VAL A 256 3.76 8.18 11.09
CA VAL A 256 2.90 9.33 10.76
C VAL A 256 1.74 9.48 11.76
N ARG A 257 1.08 8.38 12.14
CA ARG A 257 -0.01 8.41 13.13
C ARG A 257 0.45 8.81 14.52
N ARG A 258 1.69 8.48 14.90
CA ARG A 258 2.26 8.71 16.26
C ARG A 258 3.10 9.97 16.36
N ALA A 259 3.61 10.46 15.23
CA ALA A 259 4.34 11.72 15.20
C ALA A 259 3.41 12.89 15.54
N GLU A 260 3.86 13.79 16.41
CA GLU A 260 3.16 15.02 16.72
C GLU A 260 3.50 16.07 15.65
N LEU A 261 2.89 15.94 14.48
CA LEU A 261 3.11 16.83 13.36
C LEU A 261 2.52 18.22 13.66
N SER A 262 3.28 19.26 13.38
CA SER A 262 2.80 20.64 13.53
C SER A 262 1.70 20.97 12.52
N PRO A 263 0.83 21.96 12.81
CA PRO A 263 -0.20 22.39 11.85
C PRO A 263 0.36 22.84 10.50
N ALA A 264 1.52 23.51 10.51
CA ALA A 264 2.19 23.93 9.29
C ALA A 264 2.65 22.73 8.44
N LEU A 265 3.20 21.71 9.09
CA LEU A 265 3.62 20.48 8.43
C LEU A 265 2.43 19.70 7.88
N LEU A 266 1.32 19.59 8.62
CA LEU A 266 0.09 18.95 8.13
C LEU A 266 -0.46 19.63 6.87
N ARG A 267 -0.42 20.98 6.80
CA ARG A 267 -0.80 21.73 5.59
C ARG A 267 0.15 21.49 4.42
N PHE A 268 1.44 21.43 4.69
CA PHE A 268 2.46 21.12 3.67
C PHE A 268 2.24 19.72 3.09
N GLU A 269 2.12 18.69 3.96
CA GLU A 269 1.84 17.32 3.57
C GLU A 269 0.53 17.19 2.78
N GLY A 270 -0.51 17.94 3.17
CA GLY A 270 -1.77 17.99 2.43
C GLY A 270 -1.65 18.56 1.01
N ARG A 271 -0.72 19.49 0.76
CA ARG A 271 -0.41 19.98 -0.59
C ARG A 271 0.35 18.95 -1.41
N LEU A 272 1.37 18.32 -0.81
CA LEU A 272 2.12 17.24 -1.45
C LEU A 272 1.20 16.05 -1.79
N ALA A 273 0.28 15.73 -0.89
CA ALA A 273 -0.73 14.70 -1.11
C ALA A 273 -1.56 14.94 -2.37
N ALA A 274 -1.94 16.20 -2.61
CA ALA A 274 -2.70 16.54 -3.81
C ALA A 274 -1.86 16.44 -5.09
N ALA A 275 -0.62 16.93 -5.05
CA ALA A 275 0.31 16.78 -6.16
C ALA A 275 0.55 15.30 -6.47
N ALA A 276 0.73 14.47 -5.43
CA ALA A 276 0.87 13.03 -5.58
C ALA A 276 -0.35 12.39 -6.25
N CYS A 277 -1.59 12.73 -5.83
CA CYS A 277 -2.80 12.21 -6.46
C CYS A 277 -2.88 12.54 -7.96
N VAL A 278 -2.53 13.78 -8.35
CA VAL A 278 -2.49 14.18 -9.76
C VAL A 278 -1.45 13.37 -10.53
N THR A 279 -0.25 13.24 -9.97
CA THR A 279 0.84 12.48 -10.60
C THR A 279 0.49 10.99 -10.71
N MET A 280 -0.15 10.41 -9.68
CA MET A 280 -0.66 9.03 -9.71
C MET A 280 -1.70 8.84 -10.82
N ALA A 281 -2.60 9.81 -11.02
CA ALA A 281 -3.62 9.74 -12.08
C ALA A 281 -2.98 9.77 -13.48
N VAL A 282 -1.98 10.64 -13.68
CA VAL A 282 -1.24 10.72 -14.96
C VAL A 282 -0.47 9.42 -15.22
N PHE A 283 0.21 8.88 -14.21
CA PHE A 283 0.90 7.59 -14.32
C PHE A 283 -0.06 6.46 -14.69
N LEU A 284 -1.22 6.40 -14.02
CA LEU A 284 -2.22 5.37 -14.28
C LEU A 284 -2.77 5.48 -15.72
N GLY A 285 -3.07 6.68 -16.18
CA GLY A 285 -3.50 6.93 -17.58
C GLY A 285 -2.44 6.49 -18.59
N ALA A 286 -1.17 6.82 -18.34
CA ALA A 286 -0.05 6.38 -19.17
C ALA A 286 0.13 4.85 -19.14
N GLY A 287 -0.06 4.22 -17.98
CA GLY A 287 -0.02 2.77 -17.81
C GLY A 287 -1.13 2.05 -18.59
N CYS A 288 -2.35 2.60 -18.55
CA CYS A 288 -3.46 2.09 -19.36
C CYS A 288 -3.20 2.23 -20.86
N ALA A 289 -2.69 3.38 -21.30
CA ALA A 289 -2.33 3.60 -22.70
C ALA A 289 -1.20 2.66 -23.18
N TRP A 290 -0.20 2.46 -22.31
CA TRP A 290 0.86 1.48 -22.58
C TRP A 290 0.30 0.06 -22.73
N LEU A 291 -0.55 -0.37 -21.79
CA LEU A 291 -1.12 -1.72 -21.84
C LEU A 291 -1.99 -1.93 -23.10
N ALA A 292 -2.78 -0.91 -23.47
CA ALA A 292 -3.62 -0.96 -24.67
C ALA A 292 -2.81 -1.03 -25.97
N GLY A 293 -1.63 -0.40 -26.00
CA GLY A 293 -0.72 -0.44 -27.17
C GLY A 293 0.21 -1.65 -27.25
N ARG A 294 0.17 -2.53 -26.25
CA ARG A 294 1.10 -3.65 -26.14
C ARG A 294 0.57 -4.89 -26.84
N THR A 295 1.37 -5.41 -27.76
CA THR A 295 1.12 -6.71 -28.40
C THR A 295 2.12 -7.74 -27.85
N ALA A 296 1.64 -8.88 -27.36
CA ALA A 296 2.50 -9.93 -26.85
C ALA A 296 3.13 -10.68 -28.04
N PRO A 297 4.47 -10.84 -28.11
CA PRO A 297 5.08 -11.73 -29.06
C PRO A 297 4.68 -13.17 -28.75
N PRO A 298 4.47 -14.01 -29.79
CA PRO A 298 4.20 -15.44 -29.60
C PRO A 298 5.33 -16.09 -28.78
N GLY A 299 4.98 -16.84 -27.75
CA GLY A 299 5.94 -17.56 -26.92
C GLY A 299 6.56 -16.76 -25.77
N SER A 300 6.12 -15.52 -25.50
CA SER A 300 6.56 -14.78 -24.32
C SER A 300 6.03 -15.42 -23.05
N LEU A 301 6.93 -15.66 -22.06
CA LEU A 301 6.57 -16.16 -20.73
C LEU A 301 5.64 -15.19 -19.96
N PHE A 302 5.69 -13.92 -20.31
CA PHE A 302 4.93 -12.85 -19.68
C PHE A 302 3.98 -12.23 -20.71
N HIS A 303 2.82 -12.84 -20.88
CA HIS A 303 1.75 -12.17 -21.61
C HIS A 303 1.31 -10.92 -20.86
N PRO A 304 1.11 -9.76 -21.53
CA PRO A 304 0.35 -8.66 -20.94
C PRO A 304 -1.05 -9.22 -20.68
N GLY A 305 -1.31 -9.56 -19.43
CA GLY A 305 -2.47 -10.34 -19.10
C GLY A 305 -3.05 -9.94 -17.77
N ALA A 306 -3.67 -10.89 -17.10
CA ALA A 306 -4.39 -10.72 -15.85
C ALA A 306 -3.57 -9.97 -14.77
N ILE A 307 -2.25 -10.11 -14.75
CA ILE A 307 -1.38 -9.49 -13.73
C ILE A 307 -1.24 -7.98 -13.95
N ASP A 308 -1.02 -7.54 -15.19
CA ASP A 308 -0.89 -6.11 -15.48
C ASP A 308 -2.24 -5.42 -15.28
N VAL A 309 -3.34 -6.06 -15.68
CA VAL A 309 -4.71 -5.59 -15.41
C VAL A 309 -4.97 -5.53 -13.90
N ALA A 310 -4.62 -6.57 -13.16
CA ALA A 310 -4.75 -6.58 -11.71
C ALA A 310 -3.90 -5.49 -11.05
N GLY A 311 -2.66 -5.27 -11.53
CA GLY A 311 -1.80 -4.19 -11.08
C GLY A 311 -2.44 -2.81 -11.28
N LEU A 312 -2.95 -2.53 -12.49
CA LEU A 312 -3.65 -1.28 -12.79
C LEU A 312 -4.95 -1.12 -11.96
N ALA A 313 -5.68 -2.21 -11.71
CA ALA A 313 -6.86 -2.19 -10.84
C ALA A 313 -6.49 -1.85 -9.39
N VAL A 314 -5.44 -2.46 -8.84
CA VAL A 314 -4.92 -2.13 -7.50
C VAL A 314 -4.47 -0.67 -7.42
N MET A 315 -3.78 -0.16 -8.46
CA MET A 315 -3.37 1.24 -8.54
C MET A 315 -4.57 2.19 -8.61
N THR A 316 -5.61 1.82 -9.34
CA THR A 316 -6.87 2.60 -9.41
C THR A 316 -7.54 2.70 -8.04
N LEU A 317 -7.63 1.59 -7.31
CA LEU A 317 -8.15 1.57 -5.94
C LEU A 317 -7.28 2.41 -5.00
N ALA A 318 -5.96 2.27 -5.08
CA ALA A 318 -5.02 3.05 -4.28
C ALA A 318 -5.15 4.56 -4.56
N LEU A 319 -5.30 4.96 -5.82
CA LEU A 319 -5.55 6.35 -6.22
C LEU A 319 -6.88 6.87 -5.64
N GLY A 320 -7.96 6.09 -5.74
CA GLY A 320 -9.26 6.45 -5.18
C GLY A 320 -9.20 6.72 -3.68
N VAL A 321 -8.56 5.81 -2.93
CA VAL A 321 -8.35 5.94 -1.49
C VAL A 321 -7.43 7.13 -1.17
N ALA A 322 -6.35 7.34 -1.93
CA ALA A 322 -5.43 8.46 -1.75
C ALA A 322 -6.13 9.82 -1.98
N CYS A 323 -6.96 9.93 -3.03
CA CYS A 323 -7.75 11.13 -3.29
C CYS A 323 -8.74 11.43 -2.16
N GLN A 324 -9.39 10.39 -1.62
CA GLN A 324 -10.30 10.55 -0.49
C GLN A 324 -9.55 10.99 0.77
N ALA A 325 -8.42 10.37 1.08
CA ALA A 325 -7.56 10.76 2.21
C ALA A 325 -7.05 12.20 2.08
N ALA A 326 -6.61 12.61 0.90
CA ALA A 326 -6.17 13.97 0.63
C ALA A 326 -7.30 15.00 0.77
N ARG A 327 -8.52 14.67 0.33
CA ARG A 327 -9.69 15.55 0.53
C ARG A 327 -10.03 15.71 2.02
N GLN A 328 -10.01 14.64 2.79
CA GLN A 328 -10.32 14.67 4.22
C GLN A 328 -9.25 15.43 5.02
N SER A 329 -7.96 15.23 4.73
CA SER A 329 -6.88 15.94 5.40
C SER A 329 -6.90 17.44 5.15
N ARG A 330 -7.37 17.90 3.98
CA ARG A 330 -7.53 19.32 3.65
C ARG A 330 -8.72 20.00 4.34
N ARG A 331 -9.77 19.24 4.65
CA ARG A 331 -10.96 19.76 5.33
C ARG A 331 -10.75 19.93 6.84
N ALA A 332 -9.70 19.33 7.38
CA ALA A 332 -9.39 19.46 8.80
C ALA A 332 -8.99 20.93 9.10
N PRO A 333 -9.70 21.61 10.00
CA PRO A 333 -9.30 22.93 10.48
C PRO A 333 -8.02 22.78 11.30
N VAL A 334 -6.89 23.24 10.76
CA VAL A 334 -5.57 23.09 11.36
C VAL A 334 -4.96 24.48 11.59
#